data_9417ebc32263949d87fabe3b5896119c
#
_entry.id   9417ebc32263949d87fabe3b5896119c
#
_cell.length_a   1.000
_cell.length_b   1.000
_cell.length_c   1.000
_cell.angle_alpha   90.00
_cell.angle_beta   90.00
_cell.angle_gamma   90.00
#
_symmetry.space_group_name_H-M   'P 1'
#
loop_
_entity.id
_entity.type
_entity.pdbx_description
1 polymer ?
#
loop_
_entity_poly.entity_id
_entity_poly.type
_entity_poly.pdbx_seq_one_letter_code
_entity_poly.pdbx_strand_id
1 'polypeptide(L)'
;KDQKPFLRKAGFKTFNSTSDLYTYFYEKSYQILKSEGFSCFISSNKWMRAKYGEKLRSFFKIKTTLKQIIDFNGYQVFDATVDTDILLFQKTKPSENIVNILNIQPDFTPSTDITNYFNFHKLEMKQSNFDSSCFTLGDETILNLKKRIEQRGIPLKNWDVNIYRGITTGLNEVFIVDGKTKNELVKRDKKSLEILKPILRGKDVNKWFYEFKGFYLIYTYTGIDIKKYQAIYDYLEQYRSKLEQVWEAKYGKKNWYELRGCDYYSEFEKEKIVWQRVTKTATFCLVEKGIFIHDSMAFLVTNFFKYLLALLNSKIINIFFETIAHQYGNTGFLCSNQYVEQLPIPKISESEQKPFIALVNKILAITKDNDYLENSAKQAKVKEYEH
;
A
#
# COMPACT_ATOMS: atom_id res chain seq x y z
N LYS A 1 14.17 17.25 9.48
CA LYS A 1 13.04 17.77 10.31
C LYS A 1 13.23 19.25 10.63
N ASP A 2 14.45 19.71 10.86
CA ASP A 2 14.77 21.06 11.35
C ASP A 2 14.54 22.19 10.32
N GLN A 3 14.46 21.86 9.04
CA GLN A 3 14.25 22.83 7.96
C GLN A 3 12.76 23.17 7.71
N LYS A 4 11.81 22.35 8.17
CA LYS A 4 10.38 22.56 7.90
C LYS A 4 9.80 23.89 8.38
N PRO A 5 10.16 24.40 9.57
CA PRO A 5 9.72 25.73 10.01
C PRO A 5 10.17 26.86 9.08
N PHE A 6 11.41 26.77 8.56
CA PHE A 6 11.95 27.74 7.60
C PHE A 6 11.22 27.68 6.25
N LEU A 7 10.97 26.49 5.72
CA LEU A 7 10.23 26.29 4.48
C LEU A 7 8.79 26.83 4.59
N ARG A 8 8.14 26.65 5.74
CA ARG A 8 6.82 27.24 6.01
C ARG A 8 6.87 28.77 6.00
N LYS A 9 7.89 29.38 6.64
CA LYS A 9 8.08 30.85 6.65
C LYS A 9 8.48 31.41 5.29
N ALA A 10 9.14 30.62 4.44
CA ALA A 10 9.56 31.02 3.10
C ALA A 10 8.37 31.22 2.11
N GLY A 11 7.15 30.92 2.53
CA GLY A 11 5.92 31.26 1.79
C GLY A 11 5.65 30.39 0.56
N PHE A 12 6.23 29.17 0.49
CA PHE A 12 5.92 28.23 -0.59
C PHE A 12 4.43 27.86 -0.59
N LYS A 13 3.76 28.06 -1.72
CA LYS A 13 2.35 27.69 -1.91
C LYS A 13 2.13 26.20 -1.91
N THR A 14 3.14 25.45 -2.35
CA THR A 14 3.15 23.97 -2.36
C THR A 14 3.50 23.35 -1.00
N PHE A 15 3.68 24.18 0.05
CA PHE A 15 4.09 23.67 1.37
C PHE A 15 3.12 22.62 1.93
N ASN A 16 3.68 21.48 2.31
CA ASN A 16 3.04 20.45 3.12
C ASN A 16 4.05 19.91 4.13
N SER A 17 3.62 19.71 5.38
CA SER A 17 4.49 19.26 6.48
C SER A 17 5.10 17.88 6.27
N THR A 18 4.53 17.05 5.40
CA THR A 18 5.01 15.70 5.06
C THR A 18 5.74 15.64 3.72
N SER A 19 5.81 16.75 2.96
CA SER A 19 6.54 16.82 1.70
C SER A 19 8.03 16.59 1.87
N ASP A 20 8.61 15.99 0.86
CA ASP A 20 10.05 15.90 0.68
C ASP A 20 10.62 17.19 0.07
N LEU A 21 11.92 17.46 0.29
CA LEU A 21 12.56 18.73 -0.11
C LEU A 21 12.50 19.00 -1.61
N TYR A 22 12.61 17.96 -2.44
CA TYR A 22 12.61 18.13 -3.89
C TYR A 22 11.33 18.80 -4.43
N THR A 23 10.20 18.68 -3.73
CA THR A 23 8.93 19.30 -4.16
C THR A 23 9.02 20.83 -4.19
N TYR A 24 9.82 21.42 -3.32
CA TYR A 24 10.02 22.87 -3.27
C TYR A 24 10.95 23.40 -4.36
N PHE A 25 11.81 22.54 -4.93
CA PHE A 25 12.66 22.93 -6.05
C PHE A 25 11.84 23.26 -7.30
N TYR A 26 10.74 22.58 -7.53
CA TYR A 26 9.81 22.89 -8.61
C TYR A 26 9.20 24.30 -8.48
N GLU A 27 8.67 24.64 -7.32
CA GLU A 27 8.11 26.00 -7.10
C GLU A 27 9.21 27.05 -7.13
N LYS A 28 10.39 26.74 -6.56
CA LYS A 28 11.53 27.68 -6.58
C LYS A 28 12.03 27.91 -8.00
N SER A 29 12.14 26.89 -8.83
CA SER A 29 12.54 27.06 -10.25
C SER A 29 11.54 27.97 -10.98
N TYR A 30 10.23 27.73 -10.80
CA TYR A 30 9.20 28.60 -11.35
C TYR A 30 9.36 30.07 -10.90
N GLN A 31 9.70 30.33 -9.63
CA GLN A 31 9.88 31.70 -9.12
C GLN A 31 11.01 32.45 -9.81
N ILE A 32 12.16 31.76 -10.06
CA ILE A 32 13.36 32.37 -10.62
C ILE A 32 13.40 32.39 -12.15
N LEU A 33 12.58 31.58 -12.85
CA LEU A 33 12.47 31.60 -14.29
C LEU A 33 11.96 32.96 -14.81
N LYS A 34 12.44 33.37 -15.99
CA LYS A 34 11.80 34.42 -16.79
C LYS A 34 10.41 33.96 -17.24
N SER A 35 9.53 34.89 -17.62
CA SER A 35 8.31 34.56 -18.35
C SER A 35 8.66 33.69 -19.54
N GLU A 36 7.84 32.69 -19.82
CA GLU A 36 8.03 31.71 -20.89
C GLU A 36 9.27 30.78 -20.77
N GLY A 37 10.07 30.92 -19.71
CA GLY A 37 11.21 30.07 -19.42
C GLY A 37 10.80 28.64 -19.12
N PHE A 38 11.71 27.69 -19.38
CA PHE A 38 11.48 26.26 -19.15
C PHE A 38 12.22 25.77 -17.91
N SER A 39 11.63 24.78 -17.23
CA SER A 39 12.24 24.03 -16.15
C SER A 39 12.12 22.53 -16.47
N CYS A 40 13.23 21.83 -16.33
CA CYS A 40 13.30 20.39 -16.48
C CYS A 40 14.02 19.80 -15.26
N PHE A 41 13.37 18.87 -14.60
CA PHE A 41 13.96 18.14 -13.46
C PHE A 41 13.77 16.65 -13.63
N ILE A 42 14.77 15.89 -13.21
CA ILE A 42 14.64 14.49 -12.84
C ILE A 42 14.55 14.42 -11.32
N SER A 43 13.52 13.76 -10.79
CA SER A 43 13.28 13.65 -9.35
C SER A 43 12.49 12.40 -8.97
N SER A 44 12.11 12.26 -7.70
CA SER A 44 11.20 11.20 -7.30
C SER A 44 9.80 11.44 -7.85
N ASN A 45 9.18 10.42 -8.45
CA ASN A 45 7.83 10.46 -9.01
C ASN A 45 6.70 10.41 -7.95
N LYS A 46 7.03 10.27 -6.67
CA LYS A 46 6.06 10.14 -5.56
C LYS A 46 5.06 11.30 -5.48
N TRP A 47 5.48 12.50 -5.89
CA TRP A 47 4.59 13.67 -5.92
C TRP A 47 3.37 13.48 -6.81
N MET A 48 3.44 12.63 -7.83
CA MET A 48 2.31 12.38 -8.74
C MET A 48 1.14 11.67 -8.03
N ARG A 49 1.42 10.82 -7.03
CA ARG A 49 0.40 9.95 -6.40
C ARG A 49 0.23 10.20 -4.90
N ALA A 50 1.31 10.55 -4.18
CA ALA A 50 1.27 10.73 -2.74
C ALA A 50 0.40 11.94 -2.31
N LYS A 51 -0.23 11.82 -1.13
CA LYS A 51 -1.10 12.87 -0.57
C LYS A 51 -0.39 14.22 -0.41
N TYR A 52 0.88 14.20 -0.01
CA TYR A 52 1.65 15.45 0.15
C TYR A 52 1.87 16.21 -1.17
N GLY A 53 1.78 15.53 -2.33
CA GLY A 53 1.97 16.11 -3.66
C GLY A 53 0.75 16.91 -4.18
N GLU A 54 -0.40 16.86 -3.53
CA GLU A 54 -1.65 17.48 -4.02
C GLU A 54 -1.49 18.97 -4.35
N LYS A 55 -0.85 19.75 -3.45
CA LYS A 55 -0.61 21.17 -3.69
C LYS A 55 0.35 21.43 -4.85
N LEU A 56 1.36 20.56 -5.03
CA LEU A 56 2.29 20.66 -6.13
C LEU A 56 1.60 20.30 -7.45
N ARG A 57 0.77 19.27 -7.49
CA ARG A 57 -0.07 18.93 -8.67
C ARG A 57 -1.01 20.07 -9.06
N SER A 58 -1.70 20.65 -8.07
CA SER A 58 -2.55 21.83 -8.29
C SER A 58 -1.74 23.02 -8.84
N PHE A 59 -0.53 23.22 -8.30
CA PHE A 59 0.36 24.28 -8.77
C PHE A 59 0.73 24.09 -10.25
N PHE A 60 1.17 22.88 -10.64
CA PHE A 60 1.48 22.58 -12.03
C PHE A 60 0.26 22.77 -12.94
N LYS A 61 -0.89 22.25 -12.53
CA LYS A 61 -2.12 22.33 -13.30
C LYS A 61 -2.59 23.75 -13.57
N ILE A 62 -2.36 24.70 -12.63
CA ILE A 62 -2.95 26.04 -12.68
C ILE A 62 -1.91 27.09 -13.11
N LYS A 63 -0.64 26.91 -12.80
CA LYS A 63 0.39 27.95 -12.93
C LYS A 63 1.36 27.72 -14.06
N THR A 64 1.46 26.48 -14.58
CA THR A 64 2.47 26.11 -15.56
C THR A 64 1.84 25.45 -16.80
N THR A 65 2.46 25.59 -17.94
CA THR A 65 2.19 24.76 -19.11
C THR A 65 3.10 23.56 -19.08
N LEU A 66 2.54 22.39 -18.78
CA LEU A 66 3.26 21.11 -18.84
C LEU A 66 3.57 20.77 -20.28
N LYS A 67 4.77 20.30 -20.56
CA LYS A 67 5.23 19.90 -21.89
C LYS A 67 5.46 18.41 -21.97
N GLN A 68 6.10 17.83 -20.94
CA GLN A 68 6.51 16.44 -20.98
C GLN A 68 6.59 15.85 -19.56
N ILE A 69 6.14 14.61 -19.41
CA ILE A 69 6.35 13.80 -18.22
C ILE A 69 6.81 12.41 -18.64
N ILE A 70 7.97 11.98 -18.12
CA ILE A 70 8.47 10.61 -18.30
C ILE A 70 8.50 9.97 -16.91
N ASP A 71 7.65 8.98 -16.68
CA ASP A 71 7.69 8.15 -15.46
C ASP A 71 8.55 6.91 -15.77
N PHE A 72 9.65 6.75 -15.04
CA PHE A 72 10.52 5.58 -15.17
C PHE A 72 9.89 4.29 -14.67
N ASN A 73 8.72 4.38 -14.01
CA ASN A 73 7.83 3.27 -13.73
C ASN A 73 8.55 2.08 -13.07
N GLY A 74 9.35 2.35 -12.03
CA GLY A 74 10.14 1.35 -11.29
C GLY A 74 11.49 0.99 -11.92
N TYR A 75 11.79 1.46 -13.15
CA TYR A 75 13.14 1.33 -13.69
C TYR A 75 14.13 2.14 -12.84
N GLN A 76 15.18 1.50 -12.36
CA GLN A 76 16.17 2.13 -11.50
C GLN A 76 17.14 2.99 -12.29
N VAL A 77 17.02 4.31 -12.14
CA VAL A 77 17.87 5.31 -12.82
C VAL A 77 19.10 5.66 -11.97
N PHE A 78 18.99 5.64 -10.66
CA PHE A 78 20.04 5.96 -9.69
C PHE A 78 20.40 4.75 -8.85
N ASP A 79 21.59 4.74 -8.24
CA ASP A 79 22.00 3.70 -7.30
C ASP A 79 21.10 3.64 -6.04
N ALA A 80 20.45 4.76 -5.71
CA ALA A 80 19.47 4.82 -4.64
C ALA A 80 18.12 4.20 -5.07
N THR A 81 17.46 3.49 -4.17
CA THR A 81 16.12 2.93 -4.38
C THR A 81 15.07 4.04 -4.37
N VAL A 82 14.93 4.73 -5.50
CA VAL A 82 13.96 5.80 -5.71
C VAL A 82 13.32 5.66 -7.09
N ASP A 83 12.01 5.64 -7.13
CA ASP A 83 11.27 5.72 -8.39
C ASP A 83 11.29 7.16 -8.88
N THR A 84 11.65 7.35 -10.15
CA THR A 84 11.96 8.66 -10.72
C THR A 84 11.03 9.05 -11.85
N ASP A 85 10.94 10.37 -12.04
CA ASP A 85 10.32 10.97 -13.22
C ASP A 85 11.17 12.09 -13.79
N ILE A 86 10.97 12.42 -15.07
CA ILE A 86 11.41 13.67 -15.68
C ILE A 86 10.19 14.53 -15.97
N LEU A 87 10.17 15.73 -15.41
CA LEU A 87 9.12 16.72 -15.66
C LEU A 87 9.69 17.95 -16.36
N LEU A 88 9.11 18.28 -17.54
CA LEU A 88 9.37 19.52 -18.26
C LEU A 88 8.12 20.40 -18.24
N PHE A 89 8.26 21.61 -17.73
CA PHE A 89 7.21 22.63 -17.78
C PHE A 89 7.73 23.99 -18.24
N GLN A 90 6.83 24.83 -18.72
CA GLN A 90 7.06 26.21 -19.09
C GLN A 90 6.37 27.16 -18.10
N LYS A 91 7.01 28.30 -17.78
CA LYS A 91 6.43 29.35 -16.95
C LYS A 91 5.41 30.19 -17.74
N THR A 92 4.32 29.54 -18.11
CA THR A 92 3.14 30.15 -18.73
C THR A 92 1.89 29.55 -18.12
N LYS A 93 0.78 30.29 -18.14
CA LYS A 93 -0.50 29.70 -17.75
C LYS A 93 -0.91 28.63 -18.76
N PRO A 94 -1.51 27.52 -18.31
CA PRO A 94 -1.99 26.51 -19.23
C PRO A 94 -3.12 27.05 -20.08
N SER A 95 -3.17 26.60 -21.32
CA SER A 95 -4.29 26.71 -22.24
C SER A 95 -4.78 25.31 -22.58
N GLU A 96 -5.33 25.08 -23.74
CA GLU A 96 -5.68 23.74 -24.22
C GLU A 96 -4.44 22.98 -24.75
N ASN A 97 -3.39 22.93 -23.94
CA ASN A 97 -2.13 22.33 -24.34
C ASN A 97 -2.12 20.80 -24.16
N ILE A 98 -1.39 20.16 -25.06
CA ILE A 98 -1.07 18.74 -25.01
C ILE A 98 0.24 18.55 -24.26
N VAL A 99 0.29 17.53 -23.43
CA VAL A 99 1.44 17.07 -22.68
C VAL A 99 1.88 15.73 -23.26
N ASN A 100 3.14 15.60 -23.63
CA ASN A 100 3.71 14.33 -24.00
C ASN A 100 4.02 13.52 -22.74
N ILE A 101 3.45 12.34 -22.62
CA ILE A 101 3.66 11.47 -21.46
C ILE A 101 4.29 10.15 -21.91
N LEU A 102 5.14 9.59 -21.05
CA LEU A 102 5.73 8.27 -21.25
C LEU A 102 5.80 7.53 -19.92
N ASN A 103 5.25 6.33 -19.88
CA ASN A 103 5.55 5.35 -18.82
C ASN A 103 6.56 4.35 -19.41
N ILE A 104 7.75 4.29 -18.84
CA ILE A 104 8.77 3.31 -19.23
C ILE A 104 8.23 1.90 -19.00
N GLN A 105 8.38 1.04 -20.00
CA GLN A 105 7.91 -0.34 -19.98
C GLN A 105 9.05 -1.29 -19.56
N PRO A 106 8.75 -2.54 -19.16
CA PRO A 106 9.75 -3.50 -18.68
C PRO A 106 10.83 -3.90 -19.72
N ASP A 107 10.60 -3.63 -21.00
CA ASP A 107 11.55 -3.90 -22.10
C ASP A 107 12.65 -2.83 -22.23
N PHE A 108 12.54 -1.71 -21.52
CA PHE A 108 13.55 -0.66 -21.52
C PHE A 108 14.83 -1.14 -20.82
N THR A 109 15.97 -0.92 -21.43
CA THR A 109 17.29 -1.33 -20.95
C THR A 109 18.27 -0.17 -20.95
N PRO A 110 19.43 -0.25 -20.25
CA PRO A 110 20.45 0.80 -20.27
C PRO A 110 21.01 1.11 -21.66
N SER A 111 20.93 0.16 -22.59
CA SER A 111 21.36 0.32 -24.00
C SER A 111 20.29 0.92 -24.90
N THR A 112 19.07 1.13 -24.38
CA THR A 112 17.95 1.70 -25.16
C THR A 112 18.18 3.20 -25.37
N ASP A 113 18.15 3.66 -26.62
CA ASP A 113 18.13 5.09 -26.92
C ASP A 113 16.82 5.70 -26.44
N ILE A 114 16.89 6.50 -25.38
CA ILE A 114 15.71 7.12 -24.76
C ILE A 114 14.96 8.06 -25.71
N THR A 115 15.65 8.71 -26.65
CA THR A 115 15.02 9.63 -27.59
C THR A 115 14.13 8.88 -28.57
N ASN A 116 14.67 7.81 -29.17
CA ASN A 116 13.90 6.96 -30.08
C ASN A 116 12.78 6.24 -29.33
N TYR A 117 13.06 5.72 -28.13
CA TYR A 117 12.07 5.07 -27.30
C TYR A 117 10.91 6.01 -26.94
N PHE A 118 11.22 7.24 -26.53
CA PHE A 118 10.23 8.27 -26.24
C PHE A 118 9.35 8.58 -27.46
N ASN A 119 9.97 8.82 -28.61
CA ASN A 119 9.21 9.15 -29.83
C ASN A 119 8.27 8.04 -30.27
N PHE A 120 8.63 6.78 -30.00
CA PHE A 120 7.83 5.61 -30.38
C PHE A 120 6.71 5.30 -29.39
N HIS A 121 6.94 5.49 -28.07
CA HIS A 121 6.04 5.05 -27.02
C HIS A 121 5.28 6.18 -26.30
N LYS A 122 5.59 7.45 -26.60
CA LYS A 122 4.90 8.58 -25.99
C LYS A 122 3.41 8.56 -26.30
N LEU A 123 2.63 8.95 -25.32
CA LEU A 123 1.21 9.25 -25.47
C LEU A 123 1.00 10.76 -25.35
N GLU A 124 -0.06 11.26 -25.95
CA GLU A 124 -0.48 12.65 -25.87
C GLU A 124 -1.69 12.78 -24.94
N MET A 125 -1.62 13.70 -23.99
CA MET A 125 -2.65 13.90 -23.00
C MET A 125 -2.94 15.39 -22.83
N LYS A 126 -4.22 15.81 -22.86
CA LYS A 126 -4.59 17.19 -22.54
C LYS A 126 -4.24 17.50 -21.08
N GLN A 127 -3.63 18.66 -20.83
CA GLN A 127 -3.31 19.06 -19.44
C GLN A 127 -4.54 19.16 -18.56
N SER A 128 -5.71 19.48 -19.11
CA SER A 128 -6.98 19.52 -18.41
C SER A 128 -7.40 18.18 -17.81
N ASN A 129 -6.92 17.07 -18.37
CA ASN A 129 -7.22 15.70 -17.90
C ASN A 129 -6.45 15.31 -16.63
N PHE A 130 -5.40 16.06 -16.24
CA PHE A 130 -4.72 15.79 -14.99
C PHE A 130 -5.59 16.19 -13.79
N ASP A 131 -5.68 15.31 -12.79
CA ASP A 131 -6.40 15.57 -11.55
C ASP A 131 -5.41 15.89 -10.41
N SER A 132 -5.71 16.91 -9.61
CA SER A 132 -4.87 17.31 -8.48
C SER A 132 -4.80 16.23 -7.39
N SER A 133 -5.77 15.33 -7.30
CA SER A 133 -5.76 14.22 -6.37
C SER A 133 -4.69 13.19 -6.74
N CYS A 134 -4.50 12.95 -8.05
CA CYS A 134 -3.51 12.02 -8.57
C CYS A 134 -3.22 12.34 -10.06
N PHE A 135 -1.94 12.48 -10.42
CA PHE A 135 -1.54 12.54 -11.83
C PHE A 135 -1.42 11.11 -12.37
N THR A 136 -2.47 10.66 -13.05
CA THR A 136 -2.49 9.37 -13.76
C THR A 136 -2.01 9.60 -15.19
N LEU A 137 -0.94 8.94 -15.57
CA LEU A 137 -0.41 8.94 -16.94
C LEU A 137 -1.03 7.77 -17.69
N GLY A 138 -1.85 8.03 -18.69
CA GLY A 138 -2.53 6.99 -19.46
C GLY A 138 -3.24 7.54 -20.69
N ASP A 139 -3.64 6.65 -21.56
CA ASP A 139 -4.46 7.00 -22.70
C ASP A 139 -5.89 7.38 -22.31
N GLU A 140 -6.66 7.87 -23.27
CA GLU A 140 -8.05 8.27 -23.06
C GLU A 140 -8.94 7.12 -22.55
N THR A 141 -8.64 5.89 -22.94
CA THR A 141 -9.40 4.69 -22.55
C THR A 141 -9.27 4.43 -21.05
N ILE A 142 -8.04 4.44 -20.55
CA ILE A 142 -7.74 4.26 -19.11
C ILE A 142 -8.34 5.40 -18.28
N LEU A 143 -8.17 6.65 -18.74
CA LEU A 143 -8.70 7.82 -18.04
C LEU A 143 -10.23 7.82 -17.98
N ASN A 144 -10.89 7.46 -19.09
CA ASN A 144 -12.35 7.34 -19.15
C ASN A 144 -12.85 6.19 -18.27
N LEU A 145 -12.16 5.05 -18.27
CA LEU A 145 -12.49 3.94 -17.39
C LEU A 145 -12.39 4.34 -15.92
N LYS A 146 -11.27 4.96 -15.52
CA LYS A 146 -11.06 5.48 -14.17
C LYS A 146 -12.21 6.41 -13.76
N LYS A 147 -12.53 7.40 -14.60
CA LYS A 147 -13.62 8.35 -14.33
C LYS A 147 -14.98 7.68 -14.17
N ARG A 148 -15.30 6.68 -15.02
CA ARG A 148 -16.55 5.91 -14.92
C ARG A 148 -16.63 5.08 -13.63
N ILE A 149 -15.52 4.53 -13.17
CA ILE A 149 -15.46 3.79 -11.91
C ILE A 149 -15.68 4.74 -10.73
N GLU A 150 -15.00 5.89 -10.72
CA GLU A 150 -15.15 6.93 -9.68
C GLU A 150 -16.58 7.47 -9.59
N GLN A 151 -17.28 7.63 -10.72
CA GLN A 151 -18.66 8.08 -10.75
C GLN A 151 -19.67 7.09 -10.18
N ARG A 152 -19.35 5.79 -10.20
CA ARG A 152 -20.26 4.71 -9.76
C ARG A 152 -19.97 4.18 -8.36
N GLY A 153 -18.77 4.41 -7.86
CA GLY A 153 -18.36 3.97 -6.54
C GLY A 153 -18.11 5.14 -5.59
N ILE A 154 -18.20 4.86 -4.31
CA ILE A 154 -17.74 5.76 -3.26
C ILE A 154 -16.43 5.22 -2.68
N PRO A 155 -15.48 6.09 -2.30
CA PRO A 155 -14.23 5.64 -1.67
C PRO A 155 -14.49 4.71 -0.49
N LEU A 156 -13.73 3.62 -0.40
CA LEU A 156 -13.88 2.61 0.64
C LEU A 156 -13.85 3.20 2.06
N LYS A 157 -13.06 4.26 2.30
CA LYS A 157 -13.04 4.99 3.57
C LYS A 157 -14.38 5.59 3.99
N ASN A 158 -15.34 5.73 3.06
CA ASN A 158 -16.68 6.25 3.32
C ASN A 158 -17.72 5.12 3.51
N TRP A 159 -17.25 3.87 3.53
CA TRP A 159 -18.02 2.72 3.97
C TRP A 159 -17.88 2.53 5.49
N ASP A 160 -18.74 1.70 6.06
CA ASP A 160 -18.57 1.22 7.45
C ASP A 160 -17.41 0.21 7.52
N VAL A 161 -16.19 0.74 7.47
CA VAL A 161 -14.93 -0.02 7.49
C VAL A 161 -13.91 0.66 8.39
N ASN A 162 -13.13 -0.14 9.08
CA ASN A 162 -11.96 0.31 9.81
C ASN A 162 -10.72 -0.38 9.23
N ILE A 163 -9.74 0.40 8.81
CA ILE A 163 -8.55 -0.07 8.12
C ILE A 163 -7.34 0.08 9.04
N TYR A 164 -6.61 -1.02 9.23
CA TYR A 164 -5.50 -1.11 10.15
C TYR A 164 -4.25 -1.69 9.49
N ARG A 165 -3.11 -1.47 10.10
CA ARG A 165 -1.85 -2.12 9.75
C ARG A 165 -1.67 -3.39 10.59
N GLY A 166 -0.97 -4.39 10.03
CA GLY A 166 -0.55 -5.57 10.80
C GLY A 166 0.40 -5.21 11.94
N ILE A 167 0.56 -6.13 12.87
CA ILE A 167 1.29 -5.91 14.11
C ILE A 167 2.79 -5.76 13.85
N THR A 168 3.39 -4.76 14.47
CA THR A 168 4.83 -4.50 14.43
C THR A 168 5.46 -4.98 15.73
N THR A 169 6.40 -5.90 15.64
CA THR A 169 7.04 -6.50 16.83
C THR A 169 8.22 -5.67 17.37
N GLY A 170 8.91 -4.97 16.49
CA GLY A 170 10.20 -4.35 16.78
C GLY A 170 11.40 -5.28 16.55
N LEU A 171 11.25 -6.60 16.75
CA LEU A 171 12.26 -7.62 16.46
C LEU A 171 11.58 -8.95 16.10
N ASN A 172 11.28 -9.14 14.82
CA ASN A 172 10.50 -10.29 14.33
C ASN A 172 11.11 -11.64 14.70
N GLU A 173 12.42 -11.78 14.61
CA GLU A 173 13.15 -13.02 14.89
C GLU A 173 12.97 -13.54 16.32
N VAL A 174 12.55 -12.66 17.24
CA VAL A 174 12.32 -13.01 18.65
C VAL A 174 10.84 -13.22 18.95
N PHE A 175 9.98 -12.32 18.44
CA PHE A 175 8.56 -12.36 18.76
C PHE A 175 7.72 -13.27 17.87
N ILE A 176 8.26 -13.73 16.73
CA ILE A 176 7.58 -14.68 15.83
C ILE A 176 8.30 -16.02 15.91
N VAL A 177 7.67 -16.99 16.56
CA VAL A 177 8.22 -18.31 16.82
C VAL A 177 7.53 -19.39 16.00
N ASP A 178 8.21 -20.48 15.73
CA ASP A 178 7.65 -21.66 15.07
C ASP A 178 6.84 -22.55 16.03
N GLY A 179 6.19 -23.56 15.47
CA GLY A 179 5.39 -24.51 16.25
C GLY A 179 6.21 -25.32 17.25
N LYS A 180 7.50 -25.59 16.96
CA LYS A 180 8.39 -26.29 17.88
C LYS A 180 8.66 -25.46 19.12
N THR A 181 9.12 -24.24 18.94
CA THR A 181 9.37 -23.27 20.03
C THR A 181 8.11 -23.02 20.83
N LYS A 182 6.96 -22.82 20.16
CA LYS A 182 5.65 -22.67 20.81
C LYS A 182 5.33 -23.85 21.73
N ASN A 183 5.53 -25.08 21.25
CA ASN A 183 5.24 -26.28 22.03
C ASN A 183 6.17 -26.42 23.24
N GLU A 184 7.45 -26.07 23.10
CA GLU A 184 8.43 -26.06 24.19
C GLU A 184 8.04 -25.06 25.27
N LEU A 185 7.63 -23.84 24.90
CA LEU A 185 7.18 -22.81 25.82
C LEU A 185 5.91 -23.23 26.59
N VAL A 186 4.92 -23.80 25.89
CA VAL A 186 3.69 -24.30 26.50
C VAL A 186 3.93 -25.51 27.40
N LYS A 187 4.90 -26.38 27.08
CA LYS A 187 5.29 -27.52 27.95
C LYS A 187 5.90 -27.04 29.26
N ARG A 188 6.69 -25.95 29.23
CA ARG A 188 7.31 -25.36 30.43
C ARG A 188 6.31 -24.58 31.28
N ASP A 189 5.39 -23.86 30.62
CA ASP A 189 4.34 -23.07 31.29
C ASP A 189 3.07 -23.04 30.41
N LYS A 190 2.04 -23.76 30.85
CA LYS A 190 0.75 -23.85 30.13
C LYS A 190 0.08 -22.50 29.91
N LYS A 191 0.30 -21.53 30.79
CA LYS A 191 -0.24 -20.17 30.65
C LYS A 191 0.29 -19.46 29.42
N SER A 192 1.48 -19.83 28.94
CA SER A 192 2.06 -19.28 27.70
C SER A 192 1.10 -19.36 26.51
N LEU A 193 0.17 -20.33 26.49
CA LEU A 193 -0.82 -20.47 25.43
C LEU A 193 -1.75 -19.25 25.30
N GLU A 194 -2.00 -18.53 26.37
CA GLU A 194 -2.89 -17.34 26.38
C GLU A 194 -2.35 -16.21 25.50
N ILE A 195 -1.02 -16.09 25.42
CA ILE A 195 -0.31 -15.04 24.70
C ILE A 195 0.49 -15.54 23.50
N LEU A 196 0.31 -16.79 23.09
CA LEU A 196 0.87 -17.35 21.86
C LEU A 196 -0.23 -17.39 20.79
N LYS A 197 -0.26 -16.38 19.92
CA LYS A 197 -1.30 -16.20 18.92
C LYS A 197 -0.83 -16.63 17.52
N PRO A 198 -1.64 -17.39 16.76
CA PRO A 198 -1.30 -17.69 15.37
C PRO A 198 -1.13 -16.41 14.58
N ILE A 199 -0.09 -16.32 13.73
CA ILE A 199 0.21 -15.14 12.94
C ILE A 199 0.44 -15.51 11.48
N LEU A 200 -0.13 -14.70 10.56
CA LEU A 200 0.15 -14.75 9.13
C LEU A 200 1.16 -13.67 8.73
N ARG A 201 2.03 -14.02 7.81
CA ARG A 201 2.99 -13.11 7.16
C ARG A 201 2.54 -12.84 5.73
N GLY A 202 3.04 -11.81 5.08
CA GLY A 202 2.63 -11.47 3.72
C GLY A 202 2.69 -12.64 2.73
N LYS A 203 3.73 -13.47 2.79
CA LYS A 203 3.89 -14.65 1.93
C LYS A 203 2.92 -15.81 2.21
N ASP A 204 2.21 -15.75 3.33
CA ASP A 204 1.26 -16.81 3.72
C ASP A 204 -0.16 -16.52 3.18
N VAL A 205 -0.38 -15.32 2.56
CA VAL A 205 -1.67 -14.86 2.07
C VAL A 205 -1.67 -14.76 0.56
N ASN A 206 -2.73 -15.30 -0.05
CA ASN A 206 -3.01 -15.30 -1.48
C ASN A 206 -4.39 -14.70 -1.77
N LYS A 207 -4.75 -14.58 -3.04
CA LYS A 207 -6.11 -14.21 -3.44
C LYS A 207 -7.10 -15.28 -2.97
N TRP A 208 -8.11 -14.90 -2.18
CA TRP A 208 -9.17 -15.72 -1.61
C TRP A 208 -8.79 -16.64 -0.45
N PHE A 209 -7.54 -17.03 -0.25
CA PHE A 209 -7.13 -17.99 0.76
C PHE A 209 -5.79 -17.63 1.40
N TYR A 210 -5.49 -18.28 2.51
CA TYR A 210 -4.19 -18.22 3.17
C TYR A 210 -3.73 -19.63 3.58
N GLU A 211 -2.43 -19.80 3.75
CA GLU A 211 -1.84 -21.01 4.27
C GLU A 211 -1.18 -20.73 5.62
N PHE A 212 -1.73 -21.29 6.69
CA PHE A 212 -1.10 -21.17 8.00
C PHE A 212 0.16 -22.05 8.07
N LYS A 213 1.33 -21.43 8.13
CA LYS A 213 2.64 -22.10 8.13
C LYS A 213 3.18 -22.41 9.54
N GLY A 214 2.31 -22.44 10.58
CA GLY A 214 2.69 -22.83 11.94
C GLY A 214 3.53 -21.79 12.69
N PHE A 215 3.39 -20.49 12.38
CA PHE A 215 4.05 -19.42 13.10
C PHE A 215 3.13 -18.77 14.13
N TYR A 216 3.72 -18.40 15.27
CA TYR A 216 3.00 -17.83 16.41
C TYR A 216 3.68 -16.56 16.88
N LEU A 217 2.87 -15.56 17.21
CA LEU A 217 3.29 -14.31 17.84
C LEU A 217 3.35 -14.49 19.35
N ILE A 218 4.46 -14.10 19.95
CA ILE A 218 4.52 -13.86 21.40
C ILE A 218 3.84 -12.50 21.65
N TYR A 219 2.57 -12.56 22.07
CA TYR A 219 1.70 -11.39 22.16
C TYR A 219 1.87 -10.68 23.51
N THR A 220 2.98 -9.99 23.68
CA THR A 220 3.28 -9.17 24.84
C THR A 220 2.84 -7.72 24.59
N TYR A 221 1.54 -7.46 24.79
CA TYR A 221 0.95 -6.14 24.61
C TYR A 221 1.43 -5.14 25.68
N THR A 222 1.24 -3.85 25.42
CA THR A 222 1.61 -2.78 26.35
C THR A 222 0.90 -2.92 27.69
N GLY A 223 1.68 -2.97 28.78
CA GLY A 223 1.15 -3.11 30.15
C GLY A 223 0.90 -4.55 30.61
N ILE A 224 1.34 -5.56 29.82
CA ILE A 224 1.23 -6.95 30.23
C ILE A 224 2.07 -7.23 31.50
N ASP A 225 1.50 -7.97 32.43
CA ASP A 225 2.25 -8.56 33.56
C ASP A 225 2.96 -9.82 33.08
N ILE A 226 4.16 -9.65 32.51
CA ILE A 226 4.94 -10.74 31.91
C ILE A 226 5.35 -11.81 32.93
N LYS A 227 5.40 -11.47 34.23
CA LYS A 227 5.76 -12.43 35.30
C LYS A 227 4.72 -13.56 35.45
N LYS A 228 3.52 -13.37 34.96
CA LYS A 228 2.50 -14.43 34.87
C LYS A 228 2.83 -15.52 33.86
N TYR A 229 3.79 -15.29 32.94
CA TYR A 229 4.17 -16.14 31.82
C TYR A 229 5.65 -16.45 31.88
N GLN A 230 6.08 -17.20 32.90
CA GLN A 230 7.47 -17.38 33.23
C GLN A 230 8.30 -17.96 32.06
N ALA A 231 7.76 -18.94 31.33
CA ALA A 231 8.47 -19.53 30.20
C ALA A 231 8.70 -18.52 29.05
N ILE A 232 7.75 -17.61 28.81
CA ILE A 232 7.89 -16.53 27.84
C ILE A 232 8.91 -15.50 28.33
N TYR A 233 8.86 -15.13 29.61
CA TYR A 233 9.82 -14.21 30.21
C TYR A 233 11.25 -14.73 30.05
N ASP A 234 11.51 -15.98 30.45
CA ASP A 234 12.84 -16.62 30.35
C ASP A 234 13.32 -16.73 28.90
N TYR A 235 12.41 -16.95 27.96
CA TYR A 235 12.73 -16.98 26.55
C TYR A 235 13.15 -15.60 26.05
N LEU A 236 12.36 -14.55 26.34
CA LEU A 236 12.66 -13.17 25.95
C LEU A 236 13.94 -12.63 26.62
N GLU A 237 14.21 -13.01 27.87
CA GLU A 237 15.39 -12.59 28.61
C GLU A 237 16.70 -12.97 27.89
N GLN A 238 16.74 -14.07 27.15
CA GLN A 238 17.89 -14.48 26.35
C GLN A 238 18.22 -13.45 25.24
N TYR A 239 17.26 -12.66 24.84
CA TYR A 239 17.38 -11.64 23.80
C TYR A 239 17.36 -10.22 24.35
N ARG A 240 17.37 -10.05 25.67
CA ARG A 240 17.20 -8.75 26.35
C ARG A 240 18.10 -7.66 25.80
N SER A 241 19.38 -7.93 25.61
CA SER A 241 20.34 -6.97 25.08
C SER A 241 19.96 -6.41 23.69
N LYS A 242 19.37 -7.25 22.83
CA LYS A 242 18.86 -6.83 21.52
C LYS A 242 17.55 -6.06 21.67
N LEU A 243 16.65 -6.51 22.53
CA LEU A 243 15.31 -5.94 22.73
C LEU A 243 15.37 -4.55 23.36
N GLU A 244 16.33 -4.30 24.27
CA GLU A 244 16.57 -2.98 24.84
C GLU A 244 17.12 -1.95 23.83
N GLN A 245 17.67 -2.41 22.68
CA GLN A 245 18.10 -1.51 21.60
C GLN A 245 16.93 -1.11 20.66
N VAL A 246 15.77 -1.75 20.73
CA VAL A 246 14.59 -1.31 19.99
C VAL A 246 14.21 0.10 20.44
N TRP A 247 13.96 0.99 19.47
CA TRP A 247 13.87 2.43 19.72
C TRP A 247 12.96 2.80 20.90
N GLU A 248 11.76 2.21 20.97
CA GLU A 248 10.79 2.51 22.04
C GLU A 248 11.27 2.04 23.42
N ALA A 249 11.95 0.90 23.50
CA ALA A 249 12.53 0.40 24.73
C ALA A 249 13.75 1.22 25.14
N LYS A 250 14.64 1.50 24.19
CA LYS A 250 15.85 2.31 24.39
C LYS A 250 15.56 3.71 24.97
N TYR A 251 14.45 4.31 24.59
CA TYR A 251 14.02 5.62 25.10
C TYR A 251 12.95 5.57 26.19
N GLY A 252 12.77 4.40 26.82
CA GLY A 252 11.90 4.22 28.00
C GLY A 252 10.41 4.40 27.73
N LYS A 253 9.98 4.25 26.46
CA LYS A 253 8.57 4.40 26.08
C LYS A 253 7.75 3.11 26.25
N LYS A 254 8.42 1.98 26.43
CA LYS A 254 7.82 0.67 26.70
C LYS A 254 8.82 -0.21 27.45
N ASN A 255 8.33 -1.31 28.02
CA ASN A 255 9.22 -2.34 28.55
C ASN A 255 9.92 -3.09 27.40
N TRP A 256 11.13 -3.58 27.64
CA TRP A 256 11.93 -4.27 26.63
C TRP A 256 11.25 -5.55 26.06
N TYR A 257 10.40 -6.18 26.84
CA TYR A 257 9.67 -7.39 26.47
C TYR A 257 8.31 -7.12 25.79
N GLU A 258 7.86 -5.87 25.67
CA GLU A 258 6.60 -5.53 25.03
C GLU A 258 6.77 -5.38 23.52
N LEU A 259 5.71 -5.68 22.76
CA LEU A 259 5.58 -5.37 21.36
C LEU A 259 5.58 -3.85 21.14
N ARG A 260 5.75 -3.39 19.92
CA ARG A 260 5.54 -1.97 19.59
C ARG A 260 4.10 -1.58 19.87
N GLY A 261 3.88 -0.36 20.39
CA GLY A 261 2.57 0.13 20.77
C GLY A 261 1.54 0.04 19.64
N CYS A 262 0.35 -0.41 19.99
CA CYS A 262 -0.79 -0.55 19.11
C CYS A 262 -2.07 -0.27 19.89
N ASP A 263 -2.91 0.64 19.40
CA ASP A 263 -4.14 1.05 20.09
C ASP A 263 -5.37 0.20 19.67
N TYR A 264 -5.18 -0.74 18.72
CA TYR A 264 -6.26 -1.55 18.15
C TYR A 264 -6.02 -3.05 18.26
N TYR A 265 -5.42 -3.52 19.33
CA TYR A 265 -5.16 -4.96 19.56
C TYR A 265 -6.43 -5.82 19.45
N SER A 266 -7.58 -5.32 19.93
CA SER A 266 -8.86 -6.03 19.87
C SER A 266 -9.34 -6.30 18.43
N GLU A 267 -8.89 -5.51 17.45
CA GLU A 267 -9.29 -5.67 16.06
C GLU A 267 -8.67 -6.92 15.42
N PHE A 268 -7.52 -7.39 15.94
CA PHE A 268 -6.92 -8.65 15.49
C PHE A 268 -7.74 -9.88 15.89
N GLU A 269 -8.57 -9.78 16.91
CA GLU A 269 -9.44 -10.88 17.36
C GLU A 269 -10.72 -11.02 16.50
N LYS A 270 -11.00 -10.06 15.59
CA LYS A 270 -12.17 -10.09 14.71
C LYS A 270 -11.87 -10.80 13.40
N GLU A 271 -12.93 -11.26 12.70
CA GLU A 271 -12.85 -11.61 11.29
C GLU A 271 -12.42 -10.38 10.49
N LYS A 272 -11.59 -10.56 9.45
CA LYS A 272 -10.99 -9.44 8.72
C LYS A 272 -10.65 -9.79 7.28
N ILE A 273 -10.70 -8.81 6.38
CA ILE A 273 -10.09 -8.91 5.05
C ILE A 273 -8.66 -8.41 5.15
N VAL A 274 -7.70 -9.21 4.67
CA VAL A 274 -6.27 -8.90 4.73
C VAL A 274 -5.67 -8.80 3.35
N TRP A 275 -4.57 -8.04 3.21
CA TRP A 275 -3.79 -7.94 1.97
C TRP A 275 -2.32 -7.66 2.26
N GLN A 276 -1.46 -7.98 1.29
CA GLN A 276 -0.04 -7.63 1.33
C GLN A 276 0.16 -6.14 1.04
N ARG A 277 1.03 -5.48 1.78
CA ARG A 277 1.34 -4.05 1.60
C ARG A 277 2.26 -3.75 0.42
N VAL A 278 3.00 -4.73 -0.05
CA VAL A 278 3.78 -4.67 -1.29
C VAL A 278 3.42 -5.90 -2.11
N THR A 279 2.93 -5.72 -3.31
CA THR A 279 2.42 -6.81 -4.15
C THR A 279 2.42 -6.44 -5.63
N LYS A 280 2.56 -7.43 -6.51
CA LYS A 280 2.42 -7.22 -7.97
C LYS A 280 0.98 -6.94 -8.38
N THR A 281 0.04 -7.56 -7.71
CA THR A 281 -1.40 -7.38 -7.94
C THR A 281 -2.09 -7.31 -6.59
N ALA A 282 -2.96 -6.35 -6.38
CA ALA A 282 -3.70 -6.25 -5.13
C ALA A 282 -4.63 -7.46 -4.97
N THR A 283 -4.37 -8.28 -3.97
CA THR A 283 -5.12 -9.50 -3.67
C THR A 283 -5.56 -9.48 -2.22
N PHE A 284 -6.81 -9.90 -1.99
CA PHE A 284 -7.48 -9.83 -0.71
C PHE A 284 -7.96 -11.21 -0.28
N CYS A 285 -7.85 -11.47 1.01
CA CYS A 285 -8.25 -12.74 1.61
C CYS A 285 -9.07 -12.49 2.87
N LEU A 286 -10.07 -13.35 3.12
CA LEU A 286 -10.82 -13.36 4.37
C LEU A 286 -10.09 -14.24 5.38
N VAL A 287 -9.84 -13.71 6.59
CA VAL A 287 -9.14 -14.39 7.68
C VAL A 287 -10.05 -14.43 8.90
N GLU A 288 -10.15 -15.59 9.52
CA GLU A 288 -10.99 -15.86 10.68
C GLU A 288 -10.52 -15.11 11.93
N LYS A 289 -11.37 -15.14 12.97
CA LYS A 289 -11.11 -14.58 14.30
C LYS A 289 -9.86 -15.20 14.94
N GLY A 290 -9.16 -14.40 15.75
CA GLY A 290 -8.05 -14.88 16.57
C GLY A 290 -6.72 -15.09 15.81
N ILE A 291 -6.67 -14.90 14.49
CA ILE A 291 -5.44 -14.95 13.70
C ILE A 291 -4.88 -13.55 13.56
N PHE A 292 -3.65 -13.36 14.05
CA PHE A 292 -2.93 -12.10 13.95
C PHE A 292 -2.24 -11.98 12.60
N ILE A 293 -1.91 -10.76 12.20
CA ILE A 293 -1.22 -10.50 10.94
C ILE A 293 -0.03 -9.58 11.14
N HIS A 294 1.06 -9.91 10.48
CA HIS A 294 2.33 -9.21 10.53
C HIS A 294 2.25 -7.86 9.78
N ASP A 295 3.11 -6.91 10.12
CA ASP A 295 3.15 -5.55 9.57
C ASP A 295 3.54 -5.45 8.08
N SER A 296 3.96 -6.55 7.45
CA SER A 296 4.05 -6.67 5.99
C SER A 296 2.67 -6.66 5.30
N MET A 297 1.60 -6.74 6.09
CA MET A 297 0.21 -6.72 5.66
C MET A 297 -0.58 -5.58 6.30
N ALA A 298 -1.78 -5.36 5.77
CA ALA A 298 -2.81 -4.54 6.35
C ALA A 298 -4.14 -5.30 6.33
N PHE A 299 -5.14 -4.79 7.05
CA PHE A 299 -6.44 -5.41 7.13
C PHE A 299 -7.56 -4.39 7.32
N LEU A 300 -8.76 -4.82 7.00
CA LEU A 300 -9.99 -4.09 7.32
C LEU A 300 -10.99 -4.97 8.06
N VAL A 301 -11.74 -4.33 8.94
CA VAL A 301 -12.88 -4.91 9.65
C VAL A 301 -14.14 -4.19 9.19
N THR A 302 -15.21 -4.95 8.93
CA THR A 302 -16.48 -4.44 8.39
C THR A 302 -17.61 -5.43 8.68
N ASN A 303 -18.85 -5.02 8.41
CA ASN A 303 -20.01 -5.92 8.36
C ASN A 303 -20.31 -6.44 6.93
N PHE A 304 -19.58 -5.97 5.91
CA PHE A 304 -19.82 -6.26 4.48
C PHE A 304 -18.75 -7.16 3.86
N PHE A 305 -18.14 -8.08 4.63
CA PHE A 305 -16.97 -8.85 4.24
C PHE A 305 -17.04 -9.45 2.84
N LYS A 306 -18.10 -10.22 2.53
CA LYS A 306 -18.16 -11.00 1.28
C LYS A 306 -18.40 -10.11 0.07
N TYR A 307 -19.23 -9.08 0.20
CA TYR A 307 -19.45 -8.12 -0.88
C TYR A 307 -18.17 -7.34 -1.17
N LEU A 308 -17.53 -6.79 -0.15
CA LEU A 308 -16.27 -6.08 -0.32
C LEU A 308 -15.17 -6.99 -0.87
N LEU A 309 -15.07 -8.23 -0.40
CA LEU A 309 -14.07 -9.20 -0.89
C LEU A 309 -14.25 -9.50 -2.37
N ALA A 310 -15.49 -9.61 -2.87
CA ALA A 310 -15.78 -9.80 -4.28
C ALA A 310 -15.23 -8.63 -5.12
N LEU A 311 -15.58 -7.40 -4.72
CA LEU A 311 -15.20 -6.22 -5.49
C LEU A 311 -13.70 -5.91 -5.40
N LEU A 312 -13.11 -6.00 -4.20
CA LEU A 312 -11.68 -5.77 -4.00
C LEU A 312 -10.82 -6.73 -4.82
N ASN A 313 -11.28 -7.96 -5.02
CA ASN A 313 -10.62 -8.95 -5.87
C ASN A 313 -11.01 -8.88 -7.36
N SER A 314 -11.90 -7.97 -7.73
CA SER A 314 -12.33 -7.81 -9.13
C SER A 314 -11.26 -7.19 -10.00
N LYS A 315 -11.26 -7.55 -11.28
CA LYS A 315 -10.34 -7.01 -12.29
C LYS A 315 -10.47 -5.50 -12.45
N ILE A 316 -11.71 -4.98 -12.36
CA ILE A 316 -12.00 -3.54 -12.47
C ILE A 316 -11.35 -2.74 -11.35
N ILE A 317 -11.47 -3.19 -10.10
CA ILE A 317 -10.86 -2.52 -8.95
C ILE A 317 -9.33 -2.64 -8.98
N ASN A 318 -8.78 -3.76 -9.46
CA ASN A 318 -7.32 -3.87 -9.66
C ASN A 318 -6.81 -2.88 -10.72
N ILE A 319 -7.48 -2.75 -11.87
CA ILE A 319 -7.12 -1.74 -12.88
C ILE A 319 -7.17 -0.34 -12.28
N PHE A 320 -8.22 -0.02 -11.52
CA PHE A 320 -8.31 1.27 -10.85
C PHE A 320 -7.16 1.48 -9.85
N PHE A 321 -6.87 0.47 -9.02
CA PHE A 321 -5.78 0.50 -8.06
C PHE A 321 -4.43 0.83 -8.72
N GLU A 322 -4.12 0.20 -9.84
CA GLU A 322 -2.89 0.44 -10.60
C GLU A 322 -2.79 1.90 -11.09
N THR A 323 -3.92 2.57 -11.35
CA THR A 323 -3.90 3.98 -11.77
C THR A 323 -3.57 4.96 -10.64
N ILE A 324 -3.76 4.57 -9.37
CA ILE A 324 -3.57 5.45 -8.21
C ILE A 324 -2.40 5.00 -7.32
N ALA A 325 -2.06 3.71 -7.32
CA ALA A 325 -1.03 3.15 -6.46
C ALA A 325 0.37 3.58 -6.88
N HIS A 326 1.24 3.77 -5.90
CA HIS A 326 2.66 4.00 -6.15
C HIS A 326 3.35 2.68 -6.48
N GLN A 327 4.11 2.67 -7.58
CA GLN A 327 4.95 1.55 -7.91
C GLN A 327 6.12 1.47 -6.91
N TYR A 328 6.54 0.28 -6.55
CA TYR A 328 7.59 0.03 -5.58
C TYR A 328 8.72 -0.77 -6.23
N GLY A 329 9.62 -0.04 -6.91
CA GLY A 329 10.67 -0.63 -7.73
C GLY A 329 10.12 -1.68 -8.69
N ASN A 330 10.91 -2.71 -9.00
CA ASN A 330 10.49 -3.82 -9.86
C ASN A 330 9.63 -4.87 -9.14
N THR A 331 9.28 -4.66 -7.85
CA THR A 331 8.57 -5.65 -7.03
C THR A 331 7.05 -5.54 -7.12
N GLY A 332 6.51 -4.47 -7.69
CA GLY A 332 5.08 -4.23 -7.85
C GLY A 332 4.61 -2.92 -7.24
N PHE A 333 3.43 -2.91 -6.64
CA PHE A 333 2.77 -1.72 -6.10
C PHE A 333 2.80 -1.68 -4.58
N LEU A 334 2.85 -0.45 -4.03
CA LEU A 334 2.61 -0.21 -2.61
C LEU A 334 1.11 -0.21 -2.31
N CYS A 335 0.58 -1.35 -1.88
CA CYS A 335 -0.81 -1.51 -1.48
C CYS A 335 -1.03 -1.05 -0.01
N SER A 336 -0.67 0.20 0.27
CA SER A 336 -0.84 0.78 1.60
C SER A 336 -2.26 1.28 1.84
N ASN A 337 -2.62 1.49 3.11
CA ASN A 337 -3.96 1.92 3.52
C ASN A 337 -4.43 3.16 2.75
N GLN A 338 -3.54 4.15 2.52
CA GLN A 338 -3.87 5.38 1.80
C GLN A 338 -4.38 5.18 0.36
N TYR A 339 -4.03 4.05 -0.30
CA TYR A 339 -4.53 3.73 -1.64
C TYR A 339 -5.78 2.85 -1.55
N VAL A 340 -5.78 1.85 -0.67
CA VAL A 340 -6.93 0.95 -0.51
C VAL A 340 -8.16 1.70 -0.02
N GLU A 341 -8.02 2.67 0.87
CA GLU A 341 -9.13 3.51 1.36
C GLU A 341 -9.79 4.38 0.27
N GLN A 342 -9.11 4.59 -0.86
CA GLN A 342 -9.61 5.36 -1.99
C GLN A 342 -10.35 4.51 -3.04
N LEU A 343 -10.29 3.18 -2.95
CA LEU A 343 -10.93 2.30 -3.93
C LEU A 343 -12.44 2.58 -4.00
N PRO A 344 -12.98 2.89 -5.19
CA PRO A 344 -14.38 3.23 -5.35
C PRO A 344 -15.25 1.98 -5.41
N ILE A 345 -16.06 1.79 -4.38
CA ILE A 345 -16.94 0.65 -4.20
C ILE A 345 -18.39 1.10 -4.38
N PRO A 346 -19.18 0.52 -5.31
CA PRO A 346 -20.58 0.84 -5.47
C PRO A 346 -21.40 0.50 -4.23
N LYS A 347 -22.19 1.45 -3.73
CA LYS A 347 -23.11 1.22 -2.62
C LYS A 347 -24.45 0.80 -3.19
N ILE A 348 -24.77 -0.49 -3.10
CA ILE A 348 -25.99 -1.11 -3.62
C ILE A 348 -26.79 -1.76 -2.48
N SER A 349 -28.06 -2.04 -2.71
CA SER A 349 -28.93 -2.68 -1.72
C SER A 349 -28.45 -4.10 -1.35
N GLU A 350 -28.83 -4.60 -0.19
CA GLU A 350 -28.49 -5.96 0.24
C GLU A 350 -28.99 -7.04 -0.75
N SER A 351 -30.13 -6.81 -1.39
CA SER A 351 -30.64 -7.71 -2.43
C SER A 351 -29.72 -7.77 -3.64
N GLU A 352 -29.19 -6.65 -4.07
CA GLU A 352 -28.23 -6.57 -5.19
C GLU A 352 -26.84 -7.12 -4.83
N GLN A 353 -26.49 -7.15 -3.55
CA GLN A 353 -25.24 -7.76 -3.07
C GLN A 353 -25.27 -9.31 -3.09
N LYS A 354 -26.46 -9.93 -3.01
CA LYS A 354 -26.63 -11.40 -2.92
C LYS A 354 -25.88 -12.20 -4.00
N PRO A 355 -25.90 -11.83 -5.29
CA PRO A 355 -25.17 -12.56 -6.33
C PRO A 355 -23.66 -12.59 -6.07
N PHE A 356 -23.06 -11.46 -5.67
CA PHE A 356 -21.64 -11.36 -5.34
C PHE A 356 -21.29 -12.23 -4.14
N ILE A 357 -22.11 -12.16 -3.09
CA ILE A 357 -21.94 -12.98 -1.88
C ILE A 357 -22.02 -14.48 -2.21
N ALA A 358 -22.95 -14.88 -3.09
CA ALA A 358 -23.09 -16.26 -3.53
C ALA A 358 -21.85 -16.76 -4.28
N LEU A 359 -21.28 -15.95 -5.17
CA LEU A 359 -20.02 -16.26 -5.87
C LEU A 359 -18.86 -16.41 -4.89
N VAL A 360 -18.69 -15.45 -3.97
CA VAL A 360 -17.65 -15.53 -2.94
C VAL A 360 -17.79 -16.79 -2.08
N ASN A 361 -19.00 -17.17 -1.69
CA ASN A 361 -19.21 -18.39 -0.93
C ASN A 361 -18.75 -19.64 -1.71
N LYS A 362 -19.04 -19.73 -3.02
CA LYS A 362 -18.56 -20.82 -3.87
C LYS A 362 -17.04 -20.85 -3.97
N ILE A 363 -16.40 -19.67 -4.17
CA ILE A 363 -14.95 -19.56 -4.23
C ILE A 363 -14.31 -20.00 -2.91
N LEU A 364 -14.78 -19.45 -1.79
CA LEU A 364 -14.25 -19.78 -0.46
C LEU A 364 -14.45 -21.26 -0.09
N ALA A 365 -15.54 -21.89 -0.53
CA ALA A 365 -15.74 -23.31 -0.32
C ALA A 365 -14.66 -24.16 -1.03
N ILE A 366 -14.31 -23.78 -2.27
CA ILE A 366 -13.29 -24.49 -3.07
C ILE A 366 -11.88 -24.22 -2.53
N THR A 367 -11.57 -22.95 -2.21
CA THR A 367 -10.22 -22.56 -1.80
C THR A 367 -9.85 -23.02 -0.38
N LYS A 368 -10.81 -23.44 0.42
CA LYS A 368 -10.59 -24.06 1.75
C LYS A 368 -10.20 -25.53 1.69
N ASP A 369 -10.37 -26.18 0.56
CA ASP A 369 -9.99 -27.58 0.41
C ASP A 369 -8.46 -27.73 0.46
N ASN A 370 -7.99 -28.73 1.21
CA ASN A 370 -6.57 -28.97 1.42
C ASN A 370 -5.77 -29.22 0.13
N ASP A 371 -6.44 -29.76 -0.90
CA ASP A 371 -5.86 -30.09 -2.21
C ASP A 371 -5.97 -28.95 -3.23
N TYR A 372 -6.54 -27.79 -2.87
CA TYR A 372 -6.80 -26.70 -3.82
C TYR A 372 -5.57 -26.27 -4.63
N LEU A 373 -4.42 -26.17 -3.98
CA LEU A 373 -3.18 -25.74 -4.65
C LEU A 373 -2.62 -26.78 -5.64
N GLU A 374 -2.94 -28.03 -5.45
CA GLU A 374 -2.49 -29.14 -6.28
C GLU A 374 -3.57 -29.55 -7.32
N ASN A 375 -4.77 -29.01 -7.22
CA ASN A 375 -5.94 -29.42 -8.03
C ASN A 375 -6.26 -28.38 -9.10
N SER A 376 -5.77 -28.60 -10.32
CA SER A 376 -5.97 -27.71 -11.46
C SER A 376 -7.45 -27.48 -11.83
N ALA A 377 -8.31 -28.50 -11.63
CA ALA A 377 -9.75 -28.37 -11.91
C ALA A 377 -10.42 -27.41 -10.93
N LYS A 378 -10.07 -27.48 -9.63
CA LYS A 378 -10.55 -26.53 -8.62
C LYS A 378 -10.07 -25.12 -8.92
N GLN A 379 -8.80 -24.94 -9.29
CA GLN A 379 -8.26 -23.65 -9.67
C GLN A 379 -8.95 -23.07 -10.92
N ALA A 380 -9.23 -23.89 -11.92
CA ALA A 380 -9.98 -23.47 -13.11
C ALA A 380 -11.42 -23.04 -12.76
N LYS A 381 -12.06 -23.76 -11.83
CA LYS A 381 -13.41 -23.41 -11.37
C LYS A 381 -13.46 -22.11 -10.61
N VAL A 382 -12.46 -21.80 -9.79
CA VAL A 382 -12.34 -20.49 -9.13
C VAL A 382 -12.17 -19.38 -10.16
N LYS A 383 -11.33 -19.57 -11.17
CA LYS A 383 -11.16 -18.60 -12.27
C LYS A 383 -12.46 -18.36 -13.04
N GLU A 384 -13.27 -19.39 -13.25
CA GLU A 384 -14.60 -19.26 -13.88
C GLU A 384 -15.52 -18.35 -13.06
N TYR A 385 -15.52 -18.48 -11.73
CA TYR A 385 -16.31 -17.62 -10.83
C TYR A 385 -15.79 -16.19 -10.69
N GLU A 386 -14.54 -15.93 -11.05
CA GLU A 386 -13.94 -14.58 -11.07
C GLU A 386 -14.31 -13.77 -12.33
N HIS A 387 -14.83 -14.41 -13.37
CA HIS A 387 -15.25 -13.81 -14.63
C HIS A 387 -16.74 -13.59 -14.69
#